data_2dfe1848dd3e08f85cb6e178969e802c
#
_entry.id   2dfe1848dd3e08f85cb6e178969e802c
#
_cell.length_a   1.000
_cell.length_b   1.000
_cell.length_c   1.000
_cell.angle_alpha   90.00
_cell.angle_beta   90.00
_cell.angle_gamma   90.00
#
_symmetry.space_group_name_H-M   'P 1'
#
loop_
_entity.id
_entity.type
_entity.pdbx_description
1 polymer ?
#
loop_
_entity_poly.entity_id
_entity_poly.type
_entity_poly.pdbx_seq_one_letter_code
_entity_poly.pdbx_strand_id
1 'polypeptide(L)'
;MNVQNAYNEWAEQYDTNLNKTRDLEAIVLRETLAPLTFNSCLEIGCGTGKNTIWFQTKAQQVLAVDFSEEMLSKAKEKINANHVSFIQADINQPWHFTDQSFDLVSFSLVLEHIEDLRPIFKKVSDLLQTNGHVYIAELHPFKQYSGSKARFETASGTQVVTSFTHHLSDFTNAAKEYGLELVQLKEYFDDQDRTQIPRILQLLFRK
;
A
#
# COMPACT_ATOMS: atom_id res chain seq x y z
N MET A 1 20.16 -0.63 -1.55
CA MET A 1 19.68 -0.99 -2.92
C MET A 1 18.54 -0.05 -3.28
N ASN A 2 18.43 0.39 -4.53
CA ASN A 2 17.28 1.15 -5.02
C ASN A 2 16.00 0.29 -4.88
N VAL A 3 14.89 0.90 -4.46
CA VAL A 3 13.61 0.22 -4.19
C VAL A 3 13.13 -0.59 -5.40
N GLN A 4 13.14 0.00 -6.60
CA GLN A 4 12.72 -0.68 -7.83
C GLN A 4 13.51 -1.97 -8.10
N ASN A 5 14.84 -1.89 -8.07
CA ASN A 5 15.70 -3.05 -8.30
C ASN A 5 15.50 -4.13 -7.24
N ALA A 6 15.31 -3.73 -5.98
CA ALA A 6 15.03 -4.66 -4.89
C ALA A 6 13.76 -5.47 -5.14
N TYR A 7 12.66 -4.80 -5.53
CA TYR A 7 11.39 -5.46 -5.82
C TYR A 7 11.41 -6.25 -7.13
N ASN A 8 12.16 -5.82 -8.16
CA ASN A 8 12.38 -6.62 -9.37
C ASN A 8 13.06 -7.96 -9.04
N GLU A 9 14.12 -7.93 -8.21
CA GLU A 9 14.80 -9.19 -7.80
C GLU A 9 13.92 -10.03 -6.88
N TRP A 10 13.07 -9.41 -6.06
CA TRP A 10 12.23 -10.13 -5.10
C TRP A 10 11.00 -10.78 -5.75
N ALA A 11 10.57 -10.32 -6.92
CA ALA A 11 9.30 -10.71 -7.56
C ALA A 11 9.13 -12.23 -7.70
N GLU A 12 10.20 -12.97 -8.07
CA GLU A 12 10.12 -14.42 -8.27
C GLU A 12 9.74 -15.22 -7.01
N GLN A 13 10.17 -14.76 -5.84
CA GLN A 13 9.93 -15.46 -4.59
C GLN A 13 8.91 -14.72 -3.69
N TYR A 14 8.38 -13.59 -4.15
CA TYR A 14 7.54 -12.71 -3.32
C TYR A 14 6.29 -13.41 -2.78
N ASP A 15 5.62 -14.20 -3.61
CA ASP A 15 4.37 -14.87 -3.23
C ASP A 15 4.60 -16.18 -2.47
N THR A 16 5.77 -16.79 -2.60
CA THR A 16 6.08 -18.10 -2.00
C THR A 16 6.68 -17.99 -0.59
N ASN A 17 7.28 -16.84 -0.27
CA ASN A 17 7.88 -16.60 1.03
C ASN A 17 6.82 -16.28 2.09
N LEU A 18 6.90 -16.93 3.25
CA LEU A 18 6.09 -16.59 4.41
C LEU A 18 6.42 -15.16 4.86
N ASN A 19 5.41 -14.31 4.91
CA ASN A 19 5.56 -12.93 5.37
C ASN A 19 4.37 -12.52 6.23
N LYS A 20 4.54 -12.65 7.57
CA LYS A 20 3.50 -12.33 8.56
C LYS A 20 2.94 -10.92 8.41
N THR A 21 3.76 -9.94 7.98
CA THR A 21 3.32 -8.54 7.81
C THR A 21 2.37 -8.43 6.63
N ARG A 22 2.75 -8.95 5.47
CA ARG A 22 1.94 -8.98 4.26
C ARG A 22 0.66 -9.80 4.43
N ASP A 23 0.74 -10.92 5.18
CA ASP A 23 -0.41 -11.80 5.38
C ASP A 23 -1.44 -11.16 6.34
N LEU A 24 -0.96 -10.52 7.42
CA LEU A 24 -1.82 -9.77 8.33
C LEU A 24 -2.42 -8.55 7.64
N GLU A 25 -1.63 -7.81 6.83
CA GLU A 25 -2.11 -6.66 6.06
C GLU A 25 -3.31 -7.01 5.17
N ALA A 26 -3.24 -8.13 4.44
CA ALA A 26 -4.34 -8.56 3.57
C ALA A 26 -5.64 -8.88 4.35
N ILE A 27 -5.55 -9.31 5.60
CA ILE A 27 -6.71 -9.47 6.49
C ILE A 27 -7.24 -8.10 6.89
N VAL A 28 -6.36 -7.21 7.34
CA VAL A 28 -6.68 -5.84 7.77
C VAL A 28 -7.37 -5.04 6.68
N LEU A 29 -6.89 -5.13 5.44
CA LEU A 29 -7.49 -4.49 4.28
C LEU A 29 -8.94 -4.93 4.10
N ARG A 30 -9.19 -6.24 4.10
CA ARG A 30 -10.54 -6.78 3.92
C ARG A 30 -11.47 -6.41 5.07
N GLU A 31 -11.02 -6.50 6.31
CA GLU A 31 -11.81 -6.08 7.48
C GLU A 31 -12.19 -4.60 7.42
N THR A 32 -11.27 -3.74 7.00
CA THR A 32 -11.48 -2.29 6.95
C THR A 32 -12.38 -1.89 5.80
N LEU A 33 -12.15 -2.44 4.61
CA LEU A 33 -12.80 -1.99 3.38
C LEU A 33 -14.06 -2.78 3.01
N ALA A 34 -14.28 -3.98 3.56
CA ALA A 34 -15.48 -4.76 3.25
C ALA A 34 -16.81 -4.04 3.51
N PRO A 35 -16.94 -3.20 4.56
CA PRO A 35 -18.16 -2.44 4.83
C PRO A 35 -18.36 -1.24 3.88
N LEU A 36 -17.33 -0.81 3.15
CA LEU A 36 -17.39 0.34 2.26
C LEU A 36 -17.91 -0.05 0.87
N THR A 37 -18.61 0.88 0.24
CA THR A 37 -18.99 0.79 -1.17
C THR A 37 -18.14 1.75 -1.96
N PHE A 38 -17.48 1.27 -3.00
CA PHE A 38 -16.68 2.06 -3.93
C PHE A 38 -16.75 1.43 -5.32
N ASN A 39 -16.88 2.26 -6.35
CA ASN A 39 -16.96 1.82 -7.74
C ASN A 39 -15.60 1.86 -8.43
N SER A 40 -14.74 2.80 -8.03
CA SER A 40 -13.40 2.98 -8.59
C SER A 40 -12.33 2.95 -7.50
N CYS A 41 -11.25 2.20 -7.76
CA CYS A 41 -10.13 2.05 -6.85
C CYS A 41 -8.81 2.34 -7.56
N LEU A 42 -7.98 3.18 -6.95
CA LEU A 42 -6.57 3.33 -7.29
C LEU A 42 -5.74 2.61 -6.23
N GLU A 43 -5.12 1.50 -6.61
CA GLU A 43 -4.20 0.76 -5.76
C GLU A 43 -2.76 1.17 -6.08
N ILE A 44 -2.09 1.78 -5.12
CA ILE A 44 -0.68 2.18 -5.23
C ILE A 44 0.21 1.14 -4.55
N GLY A 45 1.22 0.66 -5.29
CA GLY A 45 2.10 -0.41 -4.84
C GLY A 45 1.40 -1.77 -4.85
N CYS A 46 0.75 -2.11 -5.96
CA CYS A 46 -0.04 -3.34 -6.08
C CYS A 46 0.81 -4.62 -6.02
N GLY A 47 2.13 -4.52 -6.20
CA GLY A 47 3.05 -5.64 -6.20
C GLY A 47 2.61 -6.72 -7.18
N THR A 48 2.58 -7.95 -6.70
CA THR A 48 2.14 -9.13 -7.48
C THR A 48 0.62 -9.27 -7.57
N GLY A 49 -0.15 -8.24 -7.18
CA GLY A 49 -1.61 -8.22 -7.29
C GLY A 49 -2.37 -8.93 -6.17
N LYS A 50 -1.76 -9.16 -5.01
CA LYS A 50 -2.39 -9.87 -3.88
C LYS A 50 -3.69 -9.21 -3.44
N ASN A 51 -3.72 -7.89 -3.29
CA ASN A 51 -4.90 -7.13 -2.91
C ASN A 51 -5.76 -6.78 -4.13
N THR A 52 -5.16 -6.60 -5.31
CA THR A 52 -5.87 -6.37 -6.58
C THR A 52 -6.88 -7.49 -6.86
N ILE A 53 -6.56 -8.76 -6.57
CA ILE A 53 -7.48 -9.90 -6.67
C ILE A 53 -8.75 -9.68 -5.85
N TRP A 54 -8.67 -9.03 -4.70
CA TRP A 54 -9.85 -8.70 -3.92
C TRP A 54 -10.55 -7.46 -4.45
N PHE A 55 -9.81 -6.40 -4.82
CA PHE A 55 -10.39 -5.17 -5.36
C PHE A 55 -11.21 -5.42 -6.63
N GLN A 56 -10.77 -6.30 -7.52
CA GLN A 56 -11.54 -6.65 -8.73
C GLN A 56 -12.92 -7.27 -8.44
N THR A 57 -13.14 -7.81 -7.23
CA THR A 57 -14.44 -8.34 -6.80
C THR A 57 -15.34 -7.29 -6.19
N LYS A 58 -14.80 -6.09 -5.89
CA LYS A 58 -15.48 -5.02 -5.16
C LYS A 58 -15.74 -3.78 -6.00
N ALA A 59 -14.80 -3.41 -6.85
CA ALA A 59 -14.87 -2.21 -7.67
C ALA A 59 -15.27 -2.57 -9.12
N GLN A 60 -15.93 -1.62 -9.78
CA GLN A 60 -16.22 -1.70 -11.22
C GLN A 60 -14.99 -1.31 -12.07
N GLN A 61 -14.06 -0.56 -11.48
CA GLN A 61 -12.82 -0.14 -12.11
C GLN A 61 -11.68 -0.16 -11.10
N VAL A 62 -10.58 -0.81 -11.44
CA VAL A 62 -9.34 -0.84 -10.65
C VAL A 62 -8.19 -0.36 -11.51
N LEU A 63 -7.49 0.66 -11.04
CA LEU A 63 -6.20 1.06 -11.56
C LEU A 63 -5.13 0.65 -10.54
N ALA A 64 -4.30 -0.32 -10.90
CA ALA A 64 -3.24 -0.86 -10.07
C ALA A 64 -1.88 -0.35 -10.56
N VAL A 65 -1.14 0.30 -9.67
CA VAL A 65 0.13 0.95 -10.00
C VAL A 65 1.25 0.34 -9.16
N ASP A 66 2.37 0.03 -9.81
CA ASP A 66 3.59 -0.38 -9.11
C ASP A 66 4.84 0.21 -9.78
N PHE A 67 5.93 0.31 -9.03
CA PHE A 67 7.20 0.78 -9.53
C PHE A 67 8.00 -0.32 -10.22
N SER A 68 7.79 -1.57 -9.82
CA SER A 68 8.47 -2.76 -10.34
C SER A 68 7.71 -3.37 -11.53
N GLU A 69 8.36 -3.45 -12.68
CA GLU A 69 7.81 -4.12 -13.87
C GLU A 69 7.64 -5.62 -13.64
N GLU A 70 8.60 -6.25 -12.94
CA GLU A 70 8.55 -7.67 -12.61
C GLU A 70 7.38 -8.02 -11.69
N MET A 71 7.09 -7.16 -10.70
CA MET A 71 5.90 -7.31 -9.85
C MET A 71 4.63 -7.23 -10.69
N LEU A 72 4.52 -6.23 -11.56
CA LEU A 72 3.37 -6.06 -12.47
C LEU A 72 3.21 -7.23 -13.43
N SER A 73 4.31 -7.83 -13.93
CA SER A 73 4.26 -9.03 -14.74
C SER A 73 3.56 -10.17 -14.01
N LYS A 74 3.96 -10.43 -12.75
CA LYS A 74 3.32 -11.45 -11.89
C LYS A 74 1.85 -11.14 -11.60
N ALA A 75 1.50 -9.86 -11.42
CA ALA A 75 0.11 -9.46 -11.22
C ALA A 75 -0.75 -9.73 -12.47
N LYS A 76 -0.24 -9.38 -13.66
CA LYS A 76 -0.92 -9.59 -14.96
C LYS A 76 -1.10 -11.07 -15.30
N GLU A 77 -0.18 -11.96 -14.87
CA GLU A 77 -0.34 -13.42 -15.02
C GLU A 77 -1.54 -13.96 -14.24
N LYS A 78 -1.87 -13.36 -13.08
CA LYS A 78 -2.93 -13.84 -12.18
C LYS A 78 -4.29 -13.18 -12.46
N ILE A 79 -4.29 -11.98 -13.01
CA ILE A 79 -5.49 -11.14 -13.10
C ILE A 79 -5.72 -10.76 -14.56
N ASN A 80 -6.80 -11.29 -15.13
CA ASN A 80 -7.20 -11.04 -16.52
C ASN A 80 -8.65 -10.50 -16.56
N ALA A 81 -8.95 -9.49 -15.76
CA ALA A 81 -10.26 -8.85 -15.71
C ALA A 81 -10.23 -7.54 -16.50
N ASN A 82 -11.17 -7.35 -17.43
CA ASN A 82 -11.19 -6.18 -18.34
C ASN A 82 -11.34 -4.83 -17.62
N HIS A 83 -11.80 -4.82 -16.37
CA HIS A 83 -11.96 -3.62 -15.55
C HIS A 83 -10.77 -3.35 -14.62
N VAL A 84 -9.70 -4.14 -14.73
CA VAL A 84 -8.44 -3.94 -14.02
C VAL A 84 -7.36 -3.50 -15.01
N SER A 85 -6.73 -2.38 -14.72
CA SER A 85 -5.59 -1.87 -15.50
C SER A 85 -4.34 -1.81 -14.65
N PHE A 86 -3.19 -2.16 -15.23
CA PHE A 86 -1.89 -2.13 -14.57
C PHE A 86 -0.96 -1.10 -15.24
N ILE A 87 -0.38 -0.21 -14.44
CA ILE A 87 0.54 0.83 -14.91
C ILE A 87 1.81 0.81 -14.09
N GLN A 88 2.96 0.85 -14.76
CA GLN A 88 4.25 1.09 -14.11
C GLN A 88 4.44 2.60 -13.89
N ALA A 89 4.66 3.01 -12.65
CA ALA A 89 4.97 4.40 -12.34
C ALA A 89 5.76 4.54 -11.03
N ASP A 90 6.64 5.56 -10.99
CA ASP A 90 7.25 6.06 -9.77
C ASP A 90 6.32 7.11 -9.14
N ILE A 91 5.76 6.79 -7.99
CA ILE A 91 4.81 7.68 -7.29
C ILE A 91 5.47 8.95 -6.72
N ASN A 92 6.80 9.03 -6.66
CA ASN A 92 7.51 10.26 -6.33
C ASN A 92 7.41 11.29 -7.48
N GLN A 93 7.26 10.83 -8.73
CA GLN A 93 7.08 11.69 -9.89
C GLN A 93 5.65 12.24 -10.00
N PRO A 94 5.40 13.25 -10.86
CA PRO A 94 4.03 13.68 -11.17
C PRO A 94 3.16 12.51 -11.68
N TRP A 95 1.92 12.43 -11.22
CA TRP A 95 1.00 11.34 -11.58
C TRP A 95 0.30 11.62 -12.92
N HIS A 96 1.03 11.50 -14.02
CA HIS A 96 0.49 11.65 -15.39
C HIS A 96 -0.12 10.36 -15.93
N PHE A 97 -0.18 9.31 -15.12
CA PHE A 97 -0.71 8.02 -15.52
C PHE A 97 -2.25 7.96 -15.50
N THR A 98 -2.91 8.96 -14.94
CA THR A 98 -4.38 9.04 -14.90
C THR A 98 -4.85 10.48 -14.70
N ASP A 99 -5.98 10.81 -15.34
CA ASP A 99 -6.76 12.03 -15.11
C ASP A 99 -8.10 11.71 -14.41
N GLN A 100 -8.30 10.46 -13.99
CA GLN A 100 -9.53 9.99 -13.35
C GLN A 100 -9.54 10.32 -11.86
N SER A 101 -10.75 10.50 -11.31
CA SER A 101 -10.95 10.56 -9.86
C SER A 101 -11.48 9.22 -9.35
N PHE A 102 -11.12 8.89 -8.10
CA PHE A 102 -11.40 7.59 -7.51
C PHE A 102 -12.22 7.70 -6.23
N ASP A 103 -13.05 6.68 -5.95
CA ASP A 103 -13.77 6.56 -4.68
C ASP A 103 -12.85 6.07 -3.57
N LEU A 104 -11.82 5.29 -3.94
CA LEU A 104 -10.85 4.72 -3.00
C LEU A 104 -9.43 4.85 -3.57
N VAL A 105 -8.51 5.33 -2.74
CA VAL A 105 -7.06 5.20 -2.97
C VAL A 105 -6.49 4.33 -1.86
N SER A 106 -5.71 3.31 -2.22
CA SER A 106 -5.19 2.32 -1.29
C SER A 106 -3.67 2.24 -1.33
N PHE A 107 -3.06 2.20 -0.14
CA PHE A 107 -1.63 1.95 0.08
C PHE A 107 -1.47 0.81 1.07
N SER A 108 -0.72 -0.21 0.68
CA SER A 108 -0.44 -1.40 1.51
C SER A 108 1.06 -1.70 1.51
N LEU A 109 1.76 -1.34 2.59
CA LEU A 109 3.21 -1.53 2.76
C LEU A 109 4.04 -0.82 1.68
N VAL A 110 3.73 0.44 1.39
CA VAL A 110 4.33 1.25 0.32
C VAL A 110 4.98 2.51 0.84
N LEU A 111 4.30 3.20 1.76
CA LEU A 111 4.70 4.54 2.18
C LEU A 111 5.99 4.54 3.01
N GLU A 112 6.39 3.40 3.55
CA GLU A 112 7.71 3.24 4.17
C GLU A 112 8.88 3.47 3.19
N HIS A 113 8.64 3.45 1.88
CA HIS A 113 9.66 3.71 0.84
C HIS A 113 9.69 5.17 0.37
N ILE A 114 8.83 6.02 0.90
CA ILE A 114 8.68 7.43 0.54
C ILE A 114 9.24 8.30 1.67
N GLU A 115 10.15 9.21 1.37
CA GLU A 115 10.78 10.06 2.39
C GLU A 115 9.85 11.17 2.89
N ASP A 116 9.17 11.88 1.98
CA ASP A 116 8.20 12.94 2.32
C ASP A 116 6.79 12.54 1.87
N LEU A 117 5.88 12.38 2.82
CA LEU A 117 4.50 11.97 2.57
C LEU A 117 3.63 13.09 1.98
N ARG A 118 3.94 14.37 2.23
CA ARG A 118 3.10 15.51 1.84
C ARG A 118 2.83 15.58 0.34
N PRO A 119 3.82 15.42 -0.57
CA PRO A 119 3.53 15.41 -2.00
C PRO A 119 2.63 14.25 -2.42
N ILE A 120 2.71 13.10 -1.74
CA ILE A 120 1.83 11.96 -2.00
C ILE A 120 0.40 12.28 -1.59
N PHE A 121 0.20 12.77 -0.35
CA PHE A 121 -1.13 13.13 0.14
C PHE A 121 -1.79 14.23 -0.69
N LYS A 122 -0.99 15.19 -1.21
CA LYS A 122 -1.50 16.19 -2.17
C LYS A 122 -2.07 15.52 -3.41
N LYS A 123 -1.29 14.68 -4.09
CA LYS A 123 -1.71 13.96 -5.31
C LYS A 123 -2.94 13.09 -5.04
N VAL A 124 -2.98 12.41 -3.91
CA VAL A 124 -4.13 11.62 -3.48
C VAL A 124 -5.38 12.51 -3.34
N SER A 125 -5.26 13.63 -2.62
CA SER A 125 -6.39 14.55 -2.47
C SER A 125 -6.88 15.09 -3.81
N ASP A 126 -5.97 15.41 -4.74
CA ASP A 126 -6.34 15.92 -6.07
C ASP A 126 -7.16 14.89 -6.88
N LEU A 127 -6.86 13.58 -6.74
CA LEU A 127 -7.55 12.49 -7.46
C LEU A 127 -8.73 11.87 -6.71
N LEU A 128 -8.88 12.13 -5.42
CA LEU A 128 -9.95 11.54 -4.63
C LEU A 128 -11.28 12.29 -4.84
N GLN A 129 -12.35 11.56 -5.08
CA GLN A 129 -13.70 12.10 -5.17
C GLN A 129 -14.17 12.65 -3.81
N THR A 130 -15.15 13.56 -3.83
CA THR A 130 -15.83 13.99 -2.59
C THR A 130 -16.46 12.78 -1.89
N ASN A 131 -16.24 12.66 -0.59
CA ASN A 131 -16.58 11.49 0.24
C ASN A 131 -15.79 10.22 -0.10
N GLY A 132 -14.79 10.29 -0.97
CA GLY A 132 -13.88 9.19 -1.23
C GLY A 132 -12.97 8.87 -0.03
N HIS A 133 -12.41 7.68 -0.02
CA HIS A 133 -11.59 7.19 1.09
C HIS A 133 -10.15 6.94 0.69
N VAL A 134 -9.25 7.16 1.65
CA VAL A 134 -7.85 6.73 1.55
C VAL A 134 -7.59 5.66 2.59
N TYR A 135 -7.23 4.48 2.14
CA TYR A 135 -6.79 3.38 3.00
C TYR A 135 -5.26 3.33 3.03
N ILE A 136 -4.70 3.23 4.22
CA ILE A 136 -3.27 3.04 4.44
C ILE A 136 -3.09 1.93 5.46
N ALA A 137 -2.24 0.95 5.14
CA ALA A 137 -1.76 -0.04 6.09
C ALA A 137 -0.24 -0.21 5.93
N GLU A 138 0.50 0.07 6.98
CA GLU A 138 1.96 0.07 6.99
C GLU A 138 2.50 -0.77 8.14
N LEU A 139 3.76 -1.22 8.00
CA LEU A 139 4.48 -1.79 9.12
C LEU A 139 4.50 -0.77 10.26
N HIS A 140 4.02 -1.17 11.44
CA HIS A 140 3.88 -0.25 12.56
C HIS A 140 5.23 0.39 12.92
N PRO A 141 5.30 1.72 13.16
CA PRO A 141 6.55 2.39 13.51
C PRO A 141 7.26 1.79 14.72
N PHE A 142 6.56 1.21 15.68
CA PHE A 142 7.18 0.50 16.80
C PHE A 142 7.97 -0.74 16.37
N LYS A 143 7.51 -1.46 15.34
CA LYS A 143 8.31 -2.55 14.73
C LYS A 143 9.55 -2.00 14.03
N GLN A 144 9.43 -0.86 13.34
CA GLN A 144 10.57 -0.22 12.66
C GLN A 144 11.59 0.29 13.68
N TYR A 145 11.19 0.89 14.80
CA TYR A 145 12.10 1.28 15.90
C TYR A 145 12.84 0.08 16.50
N SER A 146 12.21 -1.08 16.56
CA SER A 146 12.85 -2.32 17.01
C SER A 146 13.71 -3.01 15.93
N GLY A 147 13.93 -2.34 14.77
CA GLY A 147 14.83 -2.81 13.71
C GLY A 147 14.18 -3.62 12.60
N SER A 148 12.84 -3.76 12.59
CA SER A 148 12.15 -4.42 11.48
C SER A 148 12.20 -3.53 10.22
N LYS A 149 12.55 -4.14 9.08
CA LYS A 149 12.60 -3.48 7.76
C LYS A 149 12.20 -4.46 6.68
N ALA A 150 11.74 -3.95 5.53
CA ALA A 150 11.55 -4.75 4.34
C ALA A 150 12.88 -5.39 3.93
N ARG A 151 12.92 -6.71 3.83
CA ARG A 151 14.12 -7.48 3.50
C ARG A 151 13.75 -8.81 2.84
N PHE A 152 14.66 -9.32 2.05
CA PHE A 152 14.54 -10.62 1.40
C PHE A 152 15.90 -11.29 1.25
N GLU A 153 15.89 -12.62 1.10
CA GLU A 153 17.10 -13.41 0.93
C GLU A 153 17.46 -13.54 -0.54
N THR A 154 18.75 -13.43 -0.84
CA THR A 154 19.33 -13.67 -2.16
C THR A 154 20.47 -14.66 -2.03
N ALA A 155 21.00 -15.14 -3.15
CA ALA A 155 22.19 -15.99 -3.17
C ALA A 155 23.44 -15.31 -2.53
N SER A 156 23.46 -13.99 -2.50
CA SER A 156 24.53 -13.17 -1.90
C SER A 156 24.26 -12.74 -0.45
N GLY A 157 23.15 -13.19 0.15
CA GLY A 157 22.74 -12.89 1.53
C GLY A 157 21.49 -12.02 1.62
N THR A 158 21.16 -11.57 2.85
CA THR A 158 19.98 -10.75 3.12
C THR A 158 20.12 -9.36 2.51
N GLN A 159 19.18 -8.97 1.69
CA GLN A 159 19.06 -7.62 1.14
C GLN A 159 18.02 -6.83 1.94
N VAL A 160 18.39 -5.61 2.34
CA VAL A 160 17.51 -4.67 3.05
C VAL A 160 17.09 -3.57 2.09
N VAL A 161 15.79 -3.36 1.96
CA VAL A 161 15.22 -2.31 1.11
C VAL A 161 15.28 -0.97 1.85
N THR A 162 15.55 0.11 1.13
CA THR A 162 15.52 1.47 1.70
C THR A 162 14.13 1.77 2.25
N SER A 163 14.06 2.13 3.52
CA SER A 163 12.80 2.47 4.19
C SER A 163 12.99 3.64 5.15
N PHE A 164 11.94 4.43 5.28
CA PHE A 164 11.83 5.57 6.19
C PHE A 164 10.82 5.24 7.28
N THR A 165 11.10 5.63 8.51
CA THR A 165 10.15 5.45 9.60
C THR A 165 9.29 6.68 9.73
N HIS A 166 7.98 6.52 9.51
CA HIS A 166 6.99 7.58 9.69
C HIS A 166 6.28 7.41 11.03
N HIS A 167 6.19 8.52 11.78
CA HIS A 167 5.38 8.57 12.99
C HIS A 167 3.89 8.66 12.63
N LEU A 168 3.02 8.31 13.59
CA LEU A 168 1.57 8.45 13.39
C LEU A 168 1.20 9.89 13.01
N SER A 169 1.87 10.86 13.63
CA SER A 169 1.67 12.29 13.35
C SER A 169 2.04 12.69 11.92
N ASP A 170 2.99 12.02 11.27
CA ASP A 170 3.40 12.36 9.92
C ASP A 170 2.27 12.05 8.93
N PHE A 171 1.63 10.89 9.07
CA PHE A 171 0.44 10.55 8.29
C PHE A 171 -0.72 11.50 8.54
N THR A 172 -1.06 11.74 9.82
CA THR A 172 -2.23 12.54 10.17
C THR A 172 -2.06 14.02 9.84
N ASN A 173 -0.85 14.57 9.98
CA ASN A 173 -0.56 15.95 9.62
C ASN A 173 -0.57 16.14 8.11
N ALA A 174 0.05 15.22 7.34
CA ALA A 174 0.00 15.27 5.89
C ALA A 174 -1.43 15.14 5.35
N ALA A 175 -2.24 14.24 5.91
CA ALA A 175 -3.64 14.09 5.53
C ALA A 175 -4.43 15.38 5.80
N LYS A 176 -4.30 15.95 7.00
CA LYS A 176 -5.00 17.18 7.40
C LYS A 176 -4.63 18.38 6.54
N GLU A 177 -3.35 18.51 6.16
CA GLU A 177 -2.87 19.60 5.28
C GLU A 177 -3.62 19.65 3.95
N TYR A 178 -4.02 18.47 3.42
CA TYR A 178 -4.72 18.35 2.14
C TYR A 178 -6.22 18.01 2.28
N GLY A 179 -6.81 18.32 3.43
CA GLY A 179 -8.26 18.24 3.64
C GLY A 179 -8.80 16.81 3.79
N LEU A 180 -7.98 15.86 4.20
CA LEU A 180 -8.40 14.49 4.48
C LEU A 180 -8.64 14.32 6.00
N GLU A 181 -9.83 13.88 6.36
CA GLU A 181 -10.26 13.64 7.73
C GLU A 181 -9.97 12.19 8.15
N LEU A 182 -9.35 11.98 9.31
CA LEU A 182 -9.14 10.66 9.87
C LEU A 182 -10.46 10.06 10.37
N VAL A 183 -10.91 8.99 9.72
CA VAL A 183 -12.15 8.25 10.06
C VAL A 183 -11.85 7.10 11.01
N GLN A 184 -10.74 6.41 10.79
CA GLN A 184 -10.36 5.26 11.59
C GLN A 184 -8.84 5.17 11.73
N LEU A 185 -8.39 4.82 12.93
CA LEU A 185 -7.03 4.37 13.23
C LEU A 185 -7.13 3.10 14.04
N LYS A 186 -6.46 2.05 13.59
CA LYS A 186 -6.36 0.79 14.31
C LYS A 186 -4.93 0.24 14.28
N GLU A 187 -4.60 -0.48 15.33
CA GLU A 187 -3.36 -1.22 15.46
C GLU A 187 -3.66 -2.71 15.49
N TYR A 188 -2.89 -3.48 14.70
CA TYR A 188 -3.07 -4.92 14.61
C TYR A 188 -1.83 -5.65 15.09
N PHE A 189 -2.07 -6.72 15.84
CA PHE A 189 -1.07 -7.47 16.58
C PHE A 189 -0.93 -8.89 16.04
N ASP A 190 0.27 -9.46 16.14
CA ASP A 190 0.47 -10.87 15.86
C ASP A 190 -0.40 -11.71 16.81
N ASP A 191 -1.07 -12.70 16.26
CA ASP A 191 -1.93 -13.64 17.01
C ASP A 191 -2.95 -12.93 17.93
N GLN A 192 -3.30 -11.66 17.63
CA GLN A 192 -4.16 -10.77 18.44
C GLN A 192 -3.62 -10.49 19.86
N ASP A 193 -2.36 -10.77 20.12
CA ASP A 193 -1.71 -10.56 21.41
C ASP A 193 -1.35 -9.08 21.63
N ARG A 194 -2.22 -8.35 22.30
CA ARG A 194 -2.04 -6.92 22.62
C ARG A 194 -0.97 -6.63 23.68
N THR A 195 -0.33 -7.65 24.25
CA THR A 195 0.83 -7.47 25.15
C THR A 195 2.12 -7.26 24.35
N GLN A 196 2.10 -7.51 23.04
CA GLN A 196 3.23 -7.36 22.13
C GLN A 196 3.18 -6.03 21.39
N ILE A 197 4.27 -5.71 20.69
CA ILE A 197 4.34 -4.56 19.79
C ILE A 197 3.42 -4.81 18.59
N PRO A 198 2.52 -3.85 18.22
CA PRO A 198 1.66 -4.00 17.06
C PRO A 198 2.47 -4.15 15.78
N ARG A 199 1.96 -4.96 14.85
CA ARG A 199 2.61 -5.21 13.56
C ARG A 199 2.16 -4.25 12.47
N ILE A 200 0.86 -4.00 12.36
CA ILE A 200 0.29 -3.13 11.33
C ILE A 200 -0.37 -1.91 11.98
N LEU A 201 -0.05 -0.75 11.43
CA LEU A 201 -0.77 0.48 11.62
C LEU A 201 -1.74 0.66 10.45
N GLN A 202 -3.04 0.71 10.71
CA GLN A 202 -4.09 0.95 9.73
C GLN A 202 -4.69 2.34 9.95
N LEU A 203 -4.82 3.10 8.87
CA LEU A 203 -5.44 4.41 8.83
C LEU A 203 -6.47 4.44 7.70
N LEU A 204 -7.64 5.01 7.98
CA LEU A 204 -8.66 5.31 6.97
C LEU A 204 -8.99 6.79 7.05
N PHE A 205 -8.83 7.50 5.94
CA PHE A 205 -9.20 8.90 5.81
C PHE A 205 -10.36 9.04 4.84
N ARG A 206 -11.05 10.20 4.90
CA ARG A 206 -12.11 10.59 3.98
C ARG A 206 -11.90 12.05 3.54
N LYS A 207 -12.21 12.33 2.28
CA LYS A 207 -12.23 13.69 1.72
C LYS A 207 -13.59 14.35 1.90
#